data_31af25d2d9fcd265e0e39eeb0eb01fce
#
_entry.id   31af25d2d9fcd265e0e39eeb0eb01fce
#
_cell.length_a   1.000
_cell.length_b   1.000
_cell.length_c   1.000
_cell.angle_alpha   90.00
_cell.angle_beta   90.00
_cell.angle_gamma   90.00
#
_symmetry.space_group_name_H-M   'P 1'
#
loop_
_entity.id
_entity.type
_entity.pdbx_description
1 polymer ?
#
loop_
_entity_poly.entity_id
_entity_poly.type
_entity_poly.pdbx_seq_one_letter_code
_entity_poly.pdbx_strand_id
1 'polypeptide(L)'
;MTDAYDFTATALDGSPQPLAAYRGKVMLIVNTASKCGFTPQYAGLEKLHQDFPDLAVLGFPCNQFAGQEPGDAAEISNFCSLTYGVAFPLFAKVEVNGAGAHPLFKWLKSQARGFLGTSAIKWNFTKFLIDRAGKVVGRFAPNVTPETLRGAVEKLL
;
A
#
# COMPACT_ATOMS: atom_id res chain seq x y z
N MET A 1 -17.07 -5.89 14.43
CA MET A 1 -16.46 -6.42 13.20
C MET A 1 -15.19 -5.64 12.90
N THR A 2 -14.14 -6.32 12.47
CA THR A 2 -12.88 -5.69 12.12
C THR A 2 -12.96 -5.06 10.72
N ASP A 3 -12.49 -3.83 10.61
CA ASP A 3 -12.28 -3.17 9.33
C ASP A 3 -10.89 -2.51 9.30
N ALA A 4 -10.53 -1.88 8.18
CA ALA A 4 -9.20 -1.29 8.03
C ALA A 4 -8.91 -0.18 9.04
N TYR A 5 -9.93 0.51 9.53
CA TYR A 5 -9.77 1.62 10.47
C TYR A 5 -9.38 1.16 11.89
N ASP A 6 -9.49 -0.13 12.19
CA ASP A 6 -9.11 -0.69 13.48
C ASP A 6 -7.59 -0.83 13.64
N PHE A 7 -6.81 -0.59 12.59
CA PHE A 7 -5.36 -0.78 12.59
C PHE A 7 -4.62 0.54 12.74
N THR A 8 -3.48 0.47 13.44
CA THR A 8 -2.52 1.57 13.53
C THR A 8 -1.19 1.08 12.97
N ALA A 9 -0.58 1.90 12.13
CA ALA A 9 0.74 1.63 11.59
C ALA A 9 1.72 2.72 12.03
N THR A 10 3.01 2.52 11.77
CA THR A 10 4.03 3.52 12.04
C THR A 10 4.33 4.27 10.75
N ALA A 11 4.22 5.60 10.78
CA ALA A 11 4.59 6.43 9.64
C ALA A 11 6.09 6.37 9.40
N LEU A 12 6.54 6.80 8.21
CA LEU A 12 7.95 6.75 7.84
C LEU A 12 8.83 7.57 8.80
N ASP A 13 8.29 8.63 9.40
CA ASP A 13 8.98 9.45 10.40
C ASP A 13 9.02 8.83 11.80
N GLY A 14 8.45 7.65 11.98
CA GLY A 14 8.42 6.93 13.25
C GLY A 14 7.21 7.21 14.13
N SER A 15 6.33 8.14 13.76
CA SER A 15 5.13 8.46 14.55
C SER A 15 4.02 7.43 14.33
N PRO A 16 3.16 7.19 15.34
CA PRO A 16 1.98 6.35 15.14
C PRO A 16 1.00 7.00 14.16
N GLN A 17 0.44 6.21 13.26
CA GLN A 17 -0.56 6.66 12.31
C GLN A 17 -1.75 5.71 12.32
N PRO A 18 -2.80 6.04 13.08
CA PRO A 18 -4.04 5.25 13.03
C PRO A 18 -4.69 5.36 11.65
N LEU A 19 -5.11 4.23 11.08
CA LEU A 19 -5.84 4.26 9.81
C LEU A 19 -7.24 4.86 9.95
N ALA A 20 -7.74 4.98 11.18
CA ALA A 20 -8.98 5.71 11.46
C ALA A 20 -8.93 7.17 11.00
N ALA A 21 -7.74 7.76 10.85
CA ALA A 21 -7.59 9.11 10.29
C ALA A 21 -8.08 9.21 8.85
N TYR A 22 -8.16 8.10 8.12
CA TYR A 22 -8.64 8.04 6.74
C TYR A 22 -10.11 7.61 6.63
N ARG A 23 -10.84 7.57 7.76
CA ARG A 23 -12.25 7.16 7.78
C ARG A 23 -13.08 7.99 6.81
N GLY A 24 -13.90 7.31 6.01
CA GLY A 24 -14.71 7.93 4.99
C GLY A 24 -14.03 8.08 3.62
N LYS A 25 -12.74 7.81 3.55
CA LYS A 25 -12.01 7.78 2.27
C LYS A 25 -11.89 6.35 1.74
N VAL A 26 -11.77 6.24 0.43
CA VAL A 26 -11.29 4.99 -0.22
C VAL A 26 -9.80 4.87 0.05
N MET A 27 -9.32 3.68 0.36
CA MET A 27 -7.88 3.45 0.58
C MET A 27 -7.32 2.48 -0.46
N LEU A 28 -6.11 2.78 -0.92
CA LEU A 28 -5.31 1.88 -1.75
C LEU A 28 -4.02 1.60 -0.99
N ILE A 29 -3.90 0.39 -0.46
CA ILE A 29 -2.75 -0.03 0.35
C ILE A 29 -1.81 -0.85 -0.53
N VAL A 30 -0.55 -0.44 -0.61
CA VAL A 30 0.45 -1.01 -1.51
C VAL A 30 1.73 -1.30 -0.75
N ASN A 31 2.29 -2.51 -0.90
CA ASN A 31 3.64 -2.78 -0.42
C ASN A 31 4.63 -2.35 -1.50
N THR A 32 5.63 -1.57 -1.11
CA THR A 32 6.49 -0.85 -2.06
C THR A 32 7.97 -1.22 -1.92
N ALA A 33 8.75 -0.91 -2.96
CA ALA A 33 10.19 -1.07 -2.94
C ALA A 33 10.86 -0.07 -3.89
N SER A 34 12.12 0.29 -3.58
CA SER A 34 12.87 1.31 -4.32
C SER A 34 13.71 0.72 -5.46
N LYS A 35 13.92 -0.61 -5.49
CA LYS A 35 14.83 -1.29 -6.43
C LYS A 35 14.16 -2.43 -7.18
N CYS A 36 12.88 -2.31 -7.50
CA CYS A 36 12.07 -3.31 -8.18
C CYS A 36 11.81 -2.89 -9.63
N GLY A 37 11.60 -3.85 -10.53
CA GLY A 37 11.16 -3.55 -11.89
C GLY A 37 9.81 -2.82 -11.95
N PHE A 38 8.97 -2.96 -10.92
CA PHE A 38 7.70 -2.24 -10.80
C PHE A 38 7.80 -0.89 -10.08
N THR A 39 8.98 -0.50 -9.59
CA THR A 39 9.18 0.76 -8.87
C THR A 39 8.66 1.99 -9.65
N PRO A 40 8.74 2.05 -11.01
CA PRO A 40 8.14 3.16 -11.75
C PRO A 40 6.65 3.35 -11.52
N GLN A 41 5.92 2.38 -10.95
CA GLN A 41 4.53 2.55 -10.57
C GLN A 41 4.30 3.61 -9.49
N TYR A 42 5.34 4.05 -8.79
CA TYR A 42 5.25 5.20 -7.89
C TYR A 42 4.67 6.43 -8.60
N ALA A 43 5.03 6.66 -9.85
CA ALA A 43 4.51 7.80 -10.62
C ALA A 43 3.00 7.72 -10.80
N GLY A 44 2.48 6.54 -11.15
CA GLY A 44 1.04 6.34 -11.32
C GLY A 44 0.28 6.39 -10.00
N LEU A 45 0.86 5.87 -8.91
CA LEU A 45 0.28 5.96 -7.57
C LEU A 45 0.19 7.43 -7.12
N GLU A 46 1.22 8.22 -7.35
CA GLU A 46 1.22 9.64 -7.01
C GLU A 46 0.16 10.40 -7.82
N LYS A 47 -0.02 10.04 -9.10
CA LYS A 47 -1.05 10.65 -9.92
C LYS A 47 -2.45 10.35 -9.39
N LEU A 48 -2.72 9.13 -8.95
CA LEU A 48 -3.99 8.81 -8.31
C LEU A 48 -4.20 9.64 -7.05
N HIS A 49 -3.15 9.80 -6.24
CA HIS A 49 -3.18 10.63 -5.04
C HIS A 49 -3.55 12.08 -5.35
N GLN A 50 -2.95 12.65 -6.39
CA GLN A 50 -3.20 14.04 -6.78
C GLN A 50 -4.60 14.22 -7.38
N ASP A 51 -5.06 13.26 -8.18
CA ASP A 51 -6.33 13.38 -8.91
C ASP A 51 -7.55 13.15 -8.03
N PHE A 52 -7.42 12.38 -6.93
CA PHE A 52 -8.56 11.99 -6.08
C PHE A 52 -8.34 12.36 -4.62
N PRO A 53 -8.83 13.52 -4.17
CA PRO A 53 -8.69 13.95 -2.76
C PRO A 53 -9.32 12.98 -1.75
N ASP A 54 -10.35 12.23 -2.16
CA ASP A 54 -11.03 11.26 -1.30
C ASP A 54 -10.43 9.85 -1.39
N LEU A 55 -9.30 9.69 -2.06
CA LEU A 55 -8.52 8.48 -2.09
C LEU A 55 -7.28 8.65 -1.21
N ALA A 56 -7.07 7.75 -0.26
CA ALA A 56 -5.82 7.66 0.49
C ALA A 56 -4.95 6.55 -0.12
N VAL A 57 -3.86 6.93 -0.78
CA VAL A 57 -2.83 5.98 -1.24
C VAL A 57 -1.84 5.82 -0.11
N LEU A 58 -1.65 4.59 0.37
CA LEU A 58 -0.81 4.29 1.54
C LEU A 58 0.30 3.33 1.12
N GLY A 59 1.55 3.80 1.13
CA GLY A 59 2.72 3.02 0.73
C GLY A 59 3.45 2.40 1.92
N PHE A 60 3.62 1.08 1.90
CA PHE A 60 4.31 0.33 2.94
C PHE A 60 5.58 -0.30 2.37
N PRO A 61 6.76 0.29 2.59
CA PRO A 61 8.01 -0.32 2.14
C PRO A 61 8.21 -1.70 2.75
N CYS A 62 8.70 -2.64 1.95
CA CYS A 62 8.91 -4.03 2.36
C CYS A 62 10.16 -4.59 1.71
N ASN A 63 11.02 -5.24 2.49
CA ASN A 63 12.28 -5.81 2.00
C ASN A 63 12.24 -7.33 1.80
N GLN A 64 11.06 -7.95 1.87
CA GLN A 64 10.95 -9.42 1.81
C GLN A 64 11.08 -10.01 0.41
N PHE A 65 11.05 -9.17 -0.64
CA PHE A 65 11.06 -9.64 -2.02
C PHE A 65 12.40 -9.29 -2.68
N ALA A 66 13.30 -10.26 -2.71
CA ALA A 66 14.65 -10.16 -3.27
C ALA A 66 15.49 -9.03 -2.64
N GLY A 67 15.16 -8.59 -1.43
CA GLY A 67 15.92 -7.52 -0.77
C GLY A 67 15.86 -6.17 -1.53
N GLN A 68 14.76 -5.87 -2.21
CA GLN A 68 14.65 -4.69 -3.08
C GLN A 68 14.26 -3.40 -2.37
N GLU A 69 14.17 -3.43 -1.02
CA GLU A 69 14.02 -2.23 -0.18
C GLU A 69 15.01 -2.27 0.98
N PRO A 70 16.34 -2.22 0.70
CA PRO A 70 17.34 -2.38 1.76
C PRO A 70 17.61 -1.10 2.55
N GLY A 71 17.18 0.07 2.06
CA GLY A 71 17.47 1.36 2.67
C GLY A 71 16.73 1.61 3.98
N ASP A 72 17.22 2.57 4.75
CA ASP A 72 16.54 3.06 5.95
C ASP A 72 15.44 4.08 5.60
N ALA A 73 14.74 4.59 6.61
CA ALA A 73 13.63 5.53 6.40
C ALA A 73 14.07 6.80 5.67
N ALA A 74 15.25 7.35 5.97
CA ALA A 74 15.76 8.55 5.31
C ALA A 74 16.06 8.29 3.83
N GLU A 75 16.66 7.14 3.52
CA GLU A 75 16.98 6.76 2.14
C GLU A 75 15.70 6.53 1.32
N ILE A 76 14.69 5.87 1.90
CA ILE A 76 13.39 5.66 1.25
C ILE A 76 12.69 7.00 0.99
N SER A 77 12.65 7.87 1.99
CA SER A 77 12.04 9.20 1.89
C SER A 77 12.69 10.01 0.78
N ASN A 78 14.02 10.06 0.75
CA ASN A 78 14.77 10.79 -0.27
C ASN A 78 14.54 10.21 -1.67
N PHE A 79 14.57 8.88 -1.81
CA PHE A 79 14.34 8.24 -3.10
C PHE A 79 12.95 8.58 -3.65
N CYS A 80 11.92 8.41 -2.84
CA CYS A 80 10.53 8.64 -3.27
C CYS A 80 10.30 10.12 -3.60
N SER A 81 10.82 11.04 -2.78
CA SER A 81 10.66 12.47 -2.99
C SER A 81 11.42 12.95 -4.22
N LEU A 82 12.71 12.61 -4.33
CA LEU A 82 13.59 13.15 -5.37
C LEU A 82 13.36 12.48 -6.73
N THR A 83 13.04 11.20 -6.75
CA THR A 83 12.91 10.45 -8.01
C THR A 83 11.49 10.52 -8.57
N TYR A 84 10.46 10.45 -7.71
CA TYR A 84 9.07 10.35 -8.15
C TYR A 84 8.17 11.45 -7.60
N GLY A 85 8.67 12.35 -6.76
CA GLY A 85 7.87 13.41 -6.17
C GLY A 85 6.71 12.89 -5.33
N VAL A 86 6.89 11.77 -4.65
CA VAL A 86 5.83 11.13 -3.86
C VAL A 86 5.41 12.03 -2.71
N ALA A 87 4.11 12.37 -2.66
CA ALA A 87 3.49 13.12 -1.58
C ALA A 87 2.43 12.31 -0.82
N PHE A 88 2.01 11.16 -1.33
CA PHE A 88 1.09 10.30 -0.57
C PHE A 88 1.79 9.70 0.66
N PRO A 89 1.03 9.33 1.71
CA PRO A 89 1.62 8.82 2.94
C PRO A 89 2.47 7.57 2.74
N LEU A 90 3.69 7.61 3.28
CA LEU A 90 4.59 6.47 3.35
C LEU A 90 4.74 6.04 4.80
N PHE A 91 4.91 4.73 5.01
CA PHE A 91 4.98 4.13 6.32
C PHE A 91 6.37 3.51 6.56
N ALA A 92 6.67 3.21 7.81
CA ALA A 92 7.89 2.49 8.17
C ALA A 92 7.87 1.11 7.52
N LYS A 93 9.06 0.61 7.18
CA LYS A 93 9.23 -0.71 6.56
C LYS A 93 8.54 -1.79 7.38
N VAL A 94 7.82 -2.67 6.71
CA VAL A 94 7.07 -3.77 7.33
C VAL A 94 7.39 -5.09 6.67
N GLU A 95 7.09 -6.19 7.37
CA GLU A 95 6.94 -7.50 6.76
C GLU A 95 5.46 -7.72 6.42
N VAL A 96 5.19 -8.37 5.31
CA VAL A 96 3.83 -8.64 4.82
C VAL A 96 3.49 -10.12 4.81
N ASN A 97 4.49 -11.00 4.90
CA ASN A 97 4.35 -12.45 4.94
C ASN A 97 5.07 -13.02 6.17
N GLY A 98 4.64 -14.22 6.59
CA GLY A 98 5.27 -14.94 7.69
C GLY A 98 4.79 -14.49 9.06
N ALA A 99 5.43 -15.04 10.10
CA ALA A 99 5.05 -14.79 11.49
C ALA A 99 5.22 -13.33 11.91
N GLY A 100 6.20 -12.62 11.32
CA GLY A 100 6.48 -11.21 11.60
C GLY A 100 5.64 -10.22 10.80
N ALA A 101 4.69 -10.69 9.99
CA ALA A 101 3.86 -9.80 9.18
C ALA A 101 3.07 -8.81 10.05
N HIS A 102 3.01 -7.56 9.59
CA HIS A 102 2.23 -6.54 10.25
C HIS A 102 0.75 -6.97 10.35
N PRO A 103 0.07 -6.74 11.49
CA PRO A 103 -1.32 -7.16 11.68
C PRO A 103 -2.26 -6.69 10.57
N LEU A 104 -2.07 -5.48 10.05
CA LEU A 104 -2.83 -4.97 8.92
C LEU A 104 -2.72 -5.91 7.71
N PHE A 105 -1.50 -6.35 7.36
CA PHE A 105 -1.30 -7.22 6.21
C PHE A 105 -1.80 -8.65 6.45
N LYS A 106 -1.73 -9.14 7.69
CA LYS A 106 -2.37 -10.42 8.04
C LYS A 106 -3.87 -10.36 7.76
N TRP A 107 -4.51 -9.27 8.18
CA TRP A 107 -5.94 -9.06 7.96
C TRP A 107 -6.26 -8.88 6.48
N LEU A 108 -5.53 -8.03 5.76
CA LEU A 108 -5.74 -7.82 4.33
C LEU A 108 -5.71 -9.13 3.55
N LYS A 109 -4.71 -9.97 3.81
CA LYS A 109 -4.58 -11.28 3.16
C LYS A 109 -5.72 -12.23 3.49
N SER A 110 -6.31 -12.12 4.68
CA SER A 110 -7.47 -12.93 5.07
C SER A 110 -8.74 -12.49 4.37
N GLN A 111 -8.83 -11.21 3.99
CA GLN A 111 -10.01 -10.64 3.36
C GLN A 111 -10.02 -10.78 1.83
N ALA A 112 -8.85 -10.85 1.21
CA ALA A 112 -8.74 -10.99 -0.24
C ALA A 112 -7.57 -11.90 -0.61
N ARG A 113 -7.86 -12.91 -1.43
CA ARG A 113 -6.87 -13.90 -1.89
C ARG A 113 -6.25 -13.45 -3.21
N GLY A 114 -5.03 -13.92 -3.47
CA GLY A 114 -4.32 -13.67 -4.70
C GLY A 114 -4.47 -14.80 -5.72
N PHE A 115 -3.46 -14.95 -6.58
CA PHE A 115 -3.44 -15.95 -7.65
C PHE A 115 -3.70 -17.36 -7.10
N LEU A 116 -4.61 -18.08 -7.73
CA LEU A 116 -5.02 -19.44 -7.36
C LEU A 116 -5.50 -19.58 -5.90
N GLY A 117 -6.06 -18.51 -5.33
CA GLY A 117 -6.60 -18.51 -3.97
C GLY A 117 -5.55 -18.47 -2.88
N THR A 118 -4.29 -18.18 -3.18
CA THR A 118 -3.22 -18.09 -2.19
C THR A 118 -3.34 -16.79 -1.38
N SER A 119 -3.00 -16.86 -0.07
CA SER A 119 -3.02 -15.66 0.77
C SER A 119 -1.70 -14.89 0.71
N ALA A 120 -0.55 -15.57 0.62
CA ALA A 120 0.76 -14.92 0.62
C ALA A 120 0.88 -13.86 -0.47
N ILE A 121 1.49 -12.73 -0.13
CA ILE A 121 1.84 -11.70 -1.11
C ILE A 121 3.07 -12.20 -1.88
N LYS A 122 3.00 -12.15 -3.21
CA LYS A 122 4.00 -12.79 -4.08
C LYS A 122 5.14 -11.88 -4.46
N TRP A 123 4.90 -10.55 -4.48
CA TRP A 123 5.92 -9.59 -4.91
C TRP A 123 5.58 -8.17 -4.47
N ASN A 124 6.53 -7.25 -4.70
CA ASN A 124 6.34 -5.82 -4.46
C ASN A 124 5.22 -5.25 -5.34
N PHE A 125 4.60 -4.17 -4.88
CA PHE A 125 3.52 -3.47 -5.59
C PHE A 125 2.25 -4.30 -5.78
N THR A 126 1.97 -5.21 -4.84
CA THR A 126 0.63 -5.79 -4.67
C THR A 126 -0.27 -4.73 -4.03
N LYS A 127 -1.50 -4.61 -4.51
CA LYS A 127 -2.42 -3.55 -4.09
C LYS A 127 -3.66 -4.17 -3.47
N PHE A 128 -4.14 -3.54 -2.39
CA PHE A 128 -5.43 -3.85 -1.76
C PHE A 128 -6.30 -2.60 -1.83
N LEU A 129 -7.50 -2.74 -2.36
CA LEU A 129 -8.47 -1.65 -2.48
C LEU A 129 -9.53 -1.78 -1.41
N ILE A 130 -9.80 -0.69 -0.68
CA ILE A 130 -10.67 -0.67 0.49
C ILE A 130 -11.70 0.43 0.29
N ASP A 131 -12.98 0.09 0.48
CA ASP A 131 -14.08 1.04 0.30
C ASP A 131 -14.19 2.04 1.46
N ARG A 132 -15.14 2.97 1.36
CA ARG A 132 -15.34 4.03 2.36
C ARG A 132 -15.78 3.50 3.72
N ALA A 133 -16.27 2.25 3.79
CA ALA A 133 -16.66 1.61 5.04
C ALA A 133 -15.50 0.82 5.69
N GLY A 134 -14.32 0.83 5.09
CA GLY A 134 -13.14 0.11 5.60
C GLY A 134 -13.09 -1.36 5.21
N LYS A 135 -13.88 -1.80 4.24
CA LYS A 135 -13.91 -3.19 3.78
C LYS A 135 -13.01 -3.38 2.56
N VAL A 136 -12.27 -4.49 2.55
CA VAL A 136 -11.45 -4.86 1.40
C VAL A 136 -12.36 -5.34 0.27
N VAL A 137 -12.30 -4.65 -0.87
CA VAL A 137 -13.13 -4.95 -2.04
C VAL A 137 -12.34 -5.48 -3.22
N GLY A 138 -11.01 -5.47 -3.16
CA GLY A 138 -10.17 -6.01 -4.22
C GLY A 138 -8.71 -6.18 -3.82
N ARG A 139 -8.05 -7.11 -4.50
CA ARG A 139 -6.61 -7.33 -4.42
C ARG A 139 -6.07 -7.45 -5.84
N PHE A 140 -5.00 -6.74 -6.13
CA PHE A 140 -4.45 -6.65 -7.48
C PHE A 140 -2.98 -7.04 -7.48
N ALA A 141 -2.60 -7.85 -8.46
CA ALA A 141 -1.23 -8.31 -8.64
C ALA A 141 -0.29 -7.15 -9.02
N PRO A 142 1.03 -7.32 -8.83
CA PRO A 142 2.00 -6.25 -9.15
C PRO A 142 1.89 -5.68 -10.57
N ASN A 143 1.60 -6.53 -11.56
CA ASN A 143 1.52 -6.11 -12.96
C ASN A 143 0.23 -5.32 -13.30
N VAL A 144 -0.73 -5.23 -12.38
CA VAL A 144 -1.90 -4.37 -12.56
C VAL A 144 -1.47 -2.95 -12.22
N THR A 145 -1.41 -2.09 -13.23
CA THR A 145 -0.86 -0.74 -13.09
C THR A 145 -1.85 0.19 -12.37
N PRO A 146 -1.34 1.28 -11.74
CA PRO A 146 -2.22 2.29 -11.16
C PRO A 146 -3.22 2.89 -12.17
N GLU A 147 -2.81 3.07 -13.41
CA GLU A 147 -3.68 3.57 -14.48
C GLU A 147 -4.86 2.62 -14.73
N THR A 148 -4.61 1.32 -14.71
CA THR A 148 -5.65 0.29 -14.86
C THR A 148 -6.61 0.29 -13.66
N LEU A 149 -6.12 0.61 -12.45
CA LEU A 149 -6.93 0.65 -11.24
C LEU A 149 -7.84 1.87 -11.15
N ARG A 150 -7.61 2.92 -11.95
CA ARG A 150 -8.37 4.18 -11.88
C ARG A 150 -9.87 3.95 -11.91
N GLY A 151 -10.35 3.11 -12.83
CA GLY A 151 -11.78 2.81 -12.95
C GLY A 151 -12.36 2.15 -11.70
N ALA A 152 -11.64 1.20 -11.10
CA ALA A 152 -12.09 0.55 -9.88
C ALA A 152 -12.14 1.54 -8.69
N VAL A 153 -11.19 2.45 -8.60
CA VAL A 153 -11.17 3.51 -7.59
C VAL A 153 -12.37 4.44 -7.77
N GLU A 154 -12.60 4.91 -9.00
CA GLU A 154 -13.70 5.85 -9.31
C GLU A 154 -15.07 5.27 -8.92
N LYS A 155 -15.28 3.97 -9.08
CA LYS A 155 -16.54 3.32 -8.69
C LYS A 155 -16.85 3.38 -7.20
N LEU A 156 -15.81 3.54 -6.36
CA LEU A 156 -15.96 3.59 -4.91
C LEU A 156 -16.08 5.02 -4.38
N LEU A 157 -15.70 5.99 -5.18
CA LEU A 157 -15.78 7.41 -4.82
C LEU A 157 -17.20 7.96 -5.03
#